data_db95617784b74afcf448e7d790170546
#
_entry.id   db95617784b74afcf448e7d790170546
#
_cell.length_a   1.000
_cell.length_b   1.000
_cell.length_c   1.000
_cell.angle_alpha   90.00
_cell.angle_beta   90.00
_cell.angle_gamma   90.00
#
_symmetry.space_group_name_H-M   'P 1'
#
loop_
_entity.id
_entity.type
_entity.pdbx_description
1 polymer ?
#
loop_
_entity_poly.entity_id
_entity_poly.type
_entity_poly.pdbx_seq_one_letter_code
_entity_poly.pdbx_strand_id
1 'polypeptide(L)'
;MNIDYANLNLQYQNYKKNIDDAIVKVLKNSKFIMGEEVSKLEKNLEIFSGVNHAITCSSGTDALLLAMMAMDIQPNDEIITTPFTWVSTSETIALLKARPVFVDIEPDTFNIDAKLIEAAVTKNTKAIMPVSLFGQPADIDHIQTIANKHNLKVIIDGAQSFGSTYKNKTDSNLGDISITSFFPSKPLGCYGDGGAVFTNNNNYAEKIKMLRVHGQNKRNHHKYIGMGGRMDTIQAAILLVKLKYFPKELINRKIVADHYTSGLSDILQTPTIKPNKSSAWGQYTVRVNNRDNIQNELKKKGIPTSVFYPVSLHLQECFQYLNYKQGDFPISEKACNEVISLPMNAFLTYDQINYVVSKIKEHIS
;
A
#
# COMPACT_ATOMS: atom_id res chain seq x y z
N MET A 1 -4.27 25.56 16.25
CA MET A 1 -5.29 24.62 15.71
C MET A 1 -4.77 23.21 15.91
N ASN A 2 -5.57 22.28 16.39
CA ASN A 2 -5.14 20.89 16.54
C ASN A 2 -5.36 20.15 15.21
N ILE A 3 -4.30 19.65 14.60
CA ILE A 3 -4.32 18.88 13.34
C ILE A 3 -3.66 17.54 13.61
N ASP A 4 -4.38 16.45 13.32
CA ASP A 4 -3.88 15.09 13.43
C ASP A 4 -3.55 14.57 12.02
N TYR A 5 -2.43 13.85 11.87
CA TYR A 5 -1.99 13.33 10.56
C TYR A 5 -2.99 12.34 9.97
N ALA A 6 -3.34 11.30 10.71
CA ALA A 6 -4.25 10.22 10.29
C ALA A 6 -5.62 10.26 10.98
N ASN A 7 -5.71 10.95 12.12
CA ASN A 7 -6.90 11.17 12.95
C ASN A 7 -7.70 9.90 13.29
N LEU A 8 -6.97 8.86 13.71
CA LEU A 8 -7.56 7.55 14.05
C LEU A 8 -8.53 7.63 15.25
N ASN A 9 -8.27 8.56 16.19
CA ASN A 9 -9.15 8.76 17.32
C ASN A 9 -10.54 9.27 16.86
N LEU A 10 -10.57 10.30 16.01
CA LEU A 10 -11.86 10.83 15.52
C LEU A 10 -12.60 9.79 14.67
N GLN A 11 -11.88 8.99 13.86
CA GLN A 11 -12.49 7.86 13.14
C GLN A 11 -13.14 6.88 14.12
N TYR A 12 -12.43 6.50 15.20
CA TYR A 12 -12.97 5.61 16.23
C TYR A 12 -14.21 6.22 16.90
N GLN A 13 -14.16 7.50 17.31
CA GLN A 13 -15.31 8.16 17.96
C GLN A 13 -16.55 8.16 17.06
N ASN A 14 -16.39 8.39 15.75
CA ASN A 14 -17.49 8.37 14.79
C ASN A 14 -18.15 6.98 14.65
N TYR A 15 -17.38 5.92 14.83
CA TYR A 15 -17.86 4.53 14.63
C TYR A 15 -17.88 3.72 15.93
N LYS A 16 -17.60 4.38 17.07
CA LYS A 16 -17.35 3.77 18.39
C LYS A 16 -18.34 2.66 18.73
N LYS A 17 -19.64 2.97 18.73
CA LYS A 17 -20.66 2.01 19.11
C LYS A 17 -20.56 0.72 18.28
N ASN A 18 -20.47 0.83 16.97
CA ASN A 18 -20.43 -0.33 16.08
C ASN A 18 -19.14 -1.14 16.24
N ILE A 19 -18.01 -0.47 16.47
CA ILE A 19 -16.71 -1.10 16.69
C ILE A 19 -16.70 -1.84 18.03
N ASP A 20 -17.14 -1.18 19.12
CA ASP A 20 -17.17 -1.77 20.44
C ASP A 20 -18.11 -2.99 20.47
N ASP A 21 -19.31 -2.89 19.87
CA ASP A 21 -20.25 -3.99 19.75
C ASP A 21 -19.65 -5.19 19.00
N ALA A 22 -18.90 -4.93 17.90
CA ALA A 22 -18.24 -5.97 17.11
C ALA A 22 -17.13 -6.67 17.89
N ILE A 23 -16.30 -5.91 18.62
CA ILE A 23 -15.24 -6.46 19.48
C ILE A 23 -15.84 -7.30 20.61
N VAL A 24 -16.84 -6.76 21.33
CA VAL A 24 -17.52 -7.47 22.44
C VAL A 24 -18.13 -8.79 21.96
N LYS A 25 -18.68 -8.82 20.75
CA LYS A 25 -19.21 -10.05 20.15
C LYS A 25 -18.13 -11.12 19.99
N VAL A 26 -16.95 -10.77 19.48
CA VAL A 26 -15.82 -11.70 19.34
C VAL A 26 -15.36 -12.21 20.70
N LEU A 27 -15.23 -11.32 21.70
CA LEU A 27 -14.85 -11.69 23.07
C LEU A 27 -15.82 -12.70 23.69
N LYS A 28 -17.14 -12.46 23.55
CA LYS A 28 -18.20 -13.36 24.06
C LYS A 28 -18.15 -14.73 23.39
N ASN A 29 -17.85 -14.79 22.10
CA ASN A 29 -17.79 -16.03 21.34
C ASN A 29 -16.47 -16.80 21.52
N SER A 30 -15.42 -16.14 22.02
CA SER A 30 -14.07 -16.69 22.23
C SER A 30 -13.44 -17.37 21.02
N LYS A 31 -13.85 -17.00 19.79
CA LYS A 31 -13.27 -17.50 18.54
C LYS A 31 -12.26 -16.48 17.98
N PHE A 32 -11.09 -16.41 18.58
CA PHE A 32 -10.09 -15.37 18.29
C PHE A 32 -9.30 -15.62 17.00
N ILE A 33 -9.21 -16.85 16.54
CA ILE A 33 -8.47 -17.25 15.32
C ILE A 33 -9.42 -17.90 14.33
N MET A 34 -9.40 -17.43 13.08
CA MET A 34 -10.22 -17.95 11.98
C MET A 34 -11.72 -18.04 12.34
N GLY A 35 -12.24 -17.04 13.08
CA GLY A 35 -13.66 -16.91 13.39
C GLY A 35 -14.49 -16.54 12.15
N GLU A 36 -15.80 -16.51 12.34
CA GLU A 36 -16.78 -16.21 11.30
C GLU A 36 -16.56 -14.82 10.65
N GLU A 37 -16.07 -13.86 11.45
CA GLU A 37 -15.78 -12.51 11.04
C GLU A 37 -14.69 -12.47 9.95
N VAL A 38 -13.71 -13.40 10.00
CA VAL A 38 -12.67 -13.52 8.97
C VAL A 38 -13.29 -13.90 7.63
N SER A 39 -14.10 -14.95 7.56
CA SER A 39 -14.75 -15.38 6.31
C SER A 39 -15.76 -14.35 5.78
N LYS A 40 -16.46 -13.64 6.69
CA LYS A 40 -17.36 -12.55 6.31
C LYS A 40 -16.59 -11.36 5.73
N LEU A 41 -15.44 -11.03 6.33
CA LEU A 41 -14.58 -9.96 5.82
C LEU A 41 -14.04 -10.32 4.42
N GLU A 42 -13.51 -11.53 4.24
CA GLU A 42 -13.03 -12.02 2.94
C GLU A 42 -14.11 -11.88 1.87
N LYS A 43 -15.34 -12.31 2.17
CA LYS A 43 -16.45 -12.18 1.23
C LYS A 43 -16.81 -10.73 0.90
N ASN A 44 -16.80 -9.84 1.89
CA ASN A 44 -17.07 -8.42 1.65
C ASN A 44 -15.93 -7.73 0.88
N LEU A 45 -14.69 -8.16 1.08
CA LEU A 45 -13.54 -7.70 0.31
C LEU A 45 -13.62 -8.17 -1.15
N GLU A 46 -14.04 -9.41 -1.41
CA GLU A 46 -14.32 -9.92 -2.78
C GLU A 46 -15.33 -9.01 -3.49
N ILE A 47 -16.45 -8.73 -2.83
CA ILE A 47 -17.53 -7.89 -3.38
C ILE A 47 -17.02 -6.47 -3.64
N PHE A 48 -16.33 -5.86 -2.67
CA PHE A 48 -15.81 -4.49 -2.78
C PHE A 48 -14.77 -4.37 -3.89
N SER A 49 -13.88 -5.35 -4.00
CA SER A 49 -12.78 -5.34 -4.96
C SER A 49 -13.16 -5.87 -6.35
N GLY A 50 -14.26 -6.59 -6.47
CA GLY A 50 -14.69 -7.23 -7.72
C GLY A 50 -13.77 -8.39 -8.15
N VAL A 51 -13.16 -9.09 -7.17
CA VAL A 51 -12.30 -10.25 -7.38
C VAL A 51 -12.99 -11.54 -6.96
N ASN A 52 -12.52 -12.68 -7.49
CA ASN A 52 -13.05 -13.98 -7.10
C ASN A 52 -12.63 -14.41 -5.70
N HIS A 53 -11.44 -14.02 -5.26
CA HIS A 53 -10.86 -14.43 -3.98
C HIS A 53 -10.15 -13.28 -3.28
N ALA A 54 -10.51 -13.06 -2.02
CA ALA A 54 -9.80 -12.25 -1.05
C ALA A 54 -9.42 -13.12 0.14
N ILE A 55 -8.14 -13.19 0.47
CA ILE A 55 -7.61 -14.02 1.55
C ILE A 55 -6.91 -13.09 2.55
N THR A 56 -7.49 -12.92 3.73
CA THR A 56 -6.92 -12.10 4.79
C THR A 56 -5.68 -12.74 5.40
N CYS A 57 -4.74 -11.93 5.85
CA CYS A 57 -3.52 -12.37 6.53
C CYS A 57 -3.08 -11.39 7.62
N SER A 58 -2.01 -11.72 8.31
CA SER A 58 -1.51 -11.02 9.50
C SER A 58 -0.96 -9.61 9.22
N SER A 59 -0.45 -9.35 8.01
CA SER A 59 0.08 -8.03 7.64
C SER A 59 0.19 -7.87 6.12
N GLY A 60 0.45 -6.65 5.65
CA GLY A 60 0.80 -6.41 4.23
C GLY A 60 2.12 -7.09 3.85
N THR A 61 3.09 -7.16 4.76
CA THR A 61 4.36 -7.88 4.55
C THR A 61 4.11 -9.37 4.33
N ASP A 62 3.28 -9.99 5.17
CA ASP A 62 2.91 -11.39 4.99
C ASP A 62 2.09 -11.63 3.73
N ALA A 63 1.28 -10.64 3.31
CA ALA A 63 0.57 -10.72 2.04
C ALA A 63 1.52 -10.82 0.84
N LEU A 64 2.60 -10.03 0.83
CA LEU A 64 3.65 -10.10 -0.20
C LEU A 64 4.37 -11.45 -0.19
N LEU A 65 4.76 -11.95 1.00
CA LEU A 65 5.37 -13.28 1.14
C LEU A 65 4.45 -14.38 0.63
N LEU A 66 3.19 -14.38 1.05
CA LEU A 66 2.18 -15.36 0.63
C LEU A 66 1.94 -15.33 -0.89
N ALA A 67 1.92 -14.14 -1.50
CA ALA A 67 1.77 -13.97 -2.95
C ALA A 67 2.94 -14.64 -3.69
N MET A 68 4.18 -14.32 -3.30
CA MET A 68 5.38 -14.88 -3.94
C MET A 68 5.54 -16.38 -3.69
N MET A 69 5.25 -16.86 -2.47
CA MET A 69 5.24 -18.29 -2.16
C MET A 69 4.18 -19.06 -2.97
N ALA A 70 3.02 -18.43 -3.22
CA ALA A 70 1.98 -19.04 -4.06
C ALA A 70 2.40 -19.14 -5.53
N MET A 71 3.23 -18.21 -6.00
CA MET A 71 3.80 -18.19 -7.34
C MET A 71 5.07 -19.06 -7.49
N ASP A 72 5.47 -19.79 -6.44
CA ASP A 72 6.67 -20.63 -6.41
C ASP A 72 7.98 -19.87 -6.73
N ILE A 73 8.10 -18.62 -6.24
CA ILE A 73 9.35 -17.88 -6.35
C ILE A 73 10.44 -18.62 -5.61
N GLN A 74 11.58 -18.84 -6.30
CA GLN A 74 12.71 -19.63 -5.83
C GLN A 74 13.92 -18.75 -5.52
N PRO A 75 14.89 -19.25 -4.75
CA PRO A 75 16.19 -18.59 -4.58
C PRO A 75 16.84 -18.25 -5.93
N ASN A 76 17.39 -17.03 -6.02
CA ASN A 76 17.99 -16.43 -7.20
C ASN A 76 17.02 -16.05 -8.33
N ASP A 77 15.73 -16.28 -8.21
CA ASP A 77 14.74 -15.62 -9.08
C ASP A 77 14.84 -14.10 -8.91
N GLU A 78 14.60 -13.37 -9.96
CA GLU A 78 14.60 -11.90 -9.94
C GLU A 78 13.18 -11.36 -10.00
N ILE A 79 12.90 -10.35 -9.15
CA ILE A 79 11.64 -9.62 -9.15
C ILE A 79 11.93 -8.15 -9.37
N ILE A 80 11.39 -7.61 -10.46
CA ILE A 80 11.55 -6.18 -10.80
C ILE A 80 10.59 -5.36 -9.94
N THR A 81 11.12 -4.35 -9.27
CA THR A 81 10.37 -3.40 -8.44
C THR A 81 11.03 -2.03 -8.42
N THR A 82 10.60 -1.11 -7.56
CA THR A 82 11.14 0.24 -7.43
C THR A 82 11.97 0.41 -6.16
N PRO A 83 13.04 1.24 -6.17
CA PRO A 83 13.77 1.55 -4.95
C PRO A 83 13.10 2.62 -4.09
N PHE A 84 12.02 3.28 -4.56
CA PHE A 84 11.31 4.31 -3.83
C PHE A 84 9.96 3.77 -3.31
N THR A 85 10.03 3.00 -2.23
CA THR A 85 8.87 2.39 -1.57
C THR A 85 9.19 2.05 -0.11
N TRP A 86 8.19 1.50 0.61
CA TRP A 86 8.41 0.88 1.91
C TRP A 86 9.26 -0.38 1.77
N VAL A 87 10.11 -0.62 2.76
CA VAL A 87 11.08 -1.73 2.73
C VAL A 87 10.45 -3.10 2.48
N SER A 88 9.23 -3.35 2.96
CA SER A 88 8.56 -4.65 2.82
C SER A 88 8.45 -5.14 1.38
N THR A 89 8.30 -4.23 0.40
CA THR A 89 8.29 -4.61 -1.02
C THR A 89 9.55 -5.39 -1.41
N SER A 90 10.72 -4.96 -0.94
CA SER A 90 12.01 -5.55 -1.30
C SER A 90 12.54 -6.56 -0.29
N GLU A 91 12.27 -6.36 1.01
CA GLU A 91 12.71 -7.30 2.05
C GLU A 91 12.05 -8.67 1.91
N THR A 92 10.77 -8.72 1.50
CA THR A 92 10.06 -9.98 1.29
C THR A 92 10.63 -10.79 0.13
N ILE A 93 11.13 -10.12 -0.92
CA ILE A 93 11.87 -10.75 -2.03
C ILE A 93 13.17 -11.37 -1.46
N ALA A 94 13.93 -10.57 -0.70
CA ALA A 94 15.19 -11.01 -0.10
C ALA A 94 15.01 -12.15 0.91
N LEU A 95 13.94 -12.14 1.71
CA LEU A 95 13.60 -13.22 2.66
C LEU A 95 13.40 -14.57 1.96
N LEU A 96 12.87 -14.58 0.74
CA LEU A 96 12.75 -15.77 -0.09
C LEU A 96 14.06 -16.13 -0.82
N LYS A 97 15.16 -15.42 -0.54
CA LYS A 97 16.46 -15.55 -1.23
C LYS A 97 16.38 -15.27 -2.75
N ALA A 98 15.31 -14.62 -3.17
CA ALA A 98 15.19 -14.02 -4.49
C ALA A 98 15.90 -12.66 -4.53
N ARG A 99 16.12 -12.11 -5.71
CA ARG A 99 16.85 -10.86 -5.91
C ARG A 99 15.89 -9.74 -6.32
N PRO A 100 15.73 -8.66 -5.54
CA PRO A 100 15.06 -7.46 -6.03
C PRO A 100 15.92 -6.79 -7.13
N VAL A 101 15.30 -6.47 -8.25
CA VAL A 101 15.89 -5.71 -9.35
C VAL A 101 15.18 -4.37 -9.40
N PHE A 102 15.90 -3.30 -9.12
CA PHE A 102 15.32 -1.98 -9.05
C PHE A 102 15.22 -1.31 -10.42
N VAL A 103 14.12 -0.60 -10.63
CA VAL A 103 13.84 0.27 -11.77
C VAL A 103 13.37 1.62 -11.23
N ASP A 104 13.87 2.72 -11.78
CA ASP A 104 13.55 4.06 -11.30
C ASP A 104 12.06 4.41 -11.48
N ILE A 105 11.65 5.49 -10.89
CA ILE A 105 10.25 5.95 -10.82
C ILE A 105 9.95 7.05 -11.82
N GLU A 106 8.66 7.23 -12.14
CA GLU A 106 8.17 8.43 -12.81
C GLU A 106 8.28 9.65 -11.87
N PRO A 107 8.70 10.81 -12.38
CA PRO A 107 8.95 11.99 -11.53
C PRO A 107 7.69 12.63 -10.95
N ASP A 108 6.51 12.34 -11.49
CA ASP A 108 5.25 12.97 -11.13
C ASP A 108 4.28 12.05 -10.37
N THR A 109 4.35 10.74 -10.57
CA THR A 109 3.51 9.76 -9.86
C THR A 109 4.25 9.02 -8.77
N PHE A 110 5.59 9.00 -8.81
CA PHE A 110 6.48 8.20 -7.95
C PHE A 110 6.29 6.68 -8.09
N ASN A 111 5.47 6.24 -9.02
CA ASN A 111 5.33 4.84 -9.38
C ASN A 111 6.49 4.41 -10.29
N ILE A 112 6.75 3.09 -10.36
CA ILE A 112 7.77 2.54 -11.25
C ILE A 112 7.59 3.07 -12.68
N ASP A 113 8.66 3.53 -13.33
CA ASP A 113 8.61 3.92 -14.75
C ASP A 113 8.55 2.65 -15.63
N ALA A 114 7.36 2.37 -16.14
CA ALA A 114 7.12 1.18 -16.95
C ALA A 114 7.99 1.12 -18.22
N LYS A 115 8.46 2.27 -18.73
CA LYS A 115 9.32 2.32 -19.92
C LYS A 115 10.73 1.75 -19.68
N LEU A 116 11.16 1.72 -18.42
CA LEU A 116 12.48 1.23 -18.03
C LEU A 116 12.46 -0.26 -17.66
N ILE A 117 11.28 -0.86 -17.46
CA ILE A 117 11.15 -2.24 -16.98
C ILE A 117 11.76 -3.24 -17.94
N GLU A 118 11.51 -3.10 -19.25
CA GLU A 118 11.93 -4.09 -20.23
C GLU A 118 13.45 -4.26 -20.29
N ALA A 119 14.19 -3.17 -20.10
CA ALA A 119 15.66 -3.19 -20.06
C ALA A 119 16.23 -3.93 -18.83
N ALA A 120 15.44 -4.07 -17.77
CA ALA A 120 15.82 -4.78 -16.55
C ALA A 120 15.46 -6.28 -16.57
N VAL A 121 14.76 -6.76 -17.62
CA VAL A 121 14.37 -8.18 -17.73
C VAL A 121 15.58 -9.03 -18.07
N THR A 122 15.80 -10.09 -17.30
CA THR A 122 16.82 -11.13 -17.55
C THR A 122 16.16 -12.52 -17.64
N LYS A 123 16.96 -13.54 -17.93
CA LYS A 123 16.50 -14.93 -17.93
C LYS A 123 16.02 -15.43 -16.54
N ASN A 124 16.44 -14.75 -15.47
CA ASN A 124 16.08 -15.08 -14.09
C ASN A 124 14.84 -14.33 -13.61
N THR A 125 14.38 -13.33 -14.37
CA THR A 125 13.20 -12.55 -13.99
C THR A 125 11.96 -13.44 -14.00
N LYS A 126 11.17 -13.40 -12.92
CA LYS A 126 9.93 -14.18 -12.73
C LYS A 126 8.70 -13.30 -12.60
N ALA A 127 8.87 -12.13 -12.00
CA ALA A 127 7.74 -11.24 -11.77
C ALA A 127 8.14 -9.76 -11.84
N ILE A 128 7.13 -8.93 -12.09
CA ILE A 128 7.18 -7.48 -11.90
C ILE A 128 6.26 -7.17 -10.71
N MET A 129 6.79 -6.41 -9.73
CA MET A 129 6.06 -6.00 -8.54
C MET A 129 5.99 -4.47 -8.49
N PRO A 130 5.07 -3.83 -9.24
CA PRO A 130 4.82 -2.42 -9.12
C PRO A 130 4.16 -2.10 -7.79
N VAL A 131 4.49 -0.94 -7.23
CA VAL A 131 3.85 -0.39 -6.03
C VAL A 131 2.88 0.70 -6.47
N SER A 132 1.64 0.64 -5.98
CA SER A 132 0.65 1.71 -6.15
C SER A 132 0.86 2.78 -5.08
N LEU A 133 1.98 3.52 -5.23
CA LEU A 133 2.49 4.42 -4.19
C LEU A 133 1.54 5.60 -3.97
N PHE A 134 1.43 6.03 -2.71
CA PHE A 134 0.60 7.14 -2.23
C PHE A 134 -0.90 7.02 -2.54
N GLY A 135 -1.32 5.94 -3.19
CA GLY A 135 -2.73 5.64 -3.42
C GLY A 135 -3.15 5.54 -4.88
N GLN A 136 -2.25 5.74 -5.85
CA GLN A 136 -2.55 5.67 -7.29
C GLN A 136 -1.90 4.44 -7.94
N PRO A 137 -2.62 3.63 -8.76
CA PRO A 137 -2.05 2.52 -9.49
C PRO A 137 -0.95 2.95 -10.48
N ALA A 138 0.07 2.09 -10.66
CA ALA A 138 1.09 2.25 -11.69
C ALA A 138 0.51 2.15 -13.12
N ASP A 139 1.33 2.24 -14.17
CA ASP A 139 0.89 2.01 -15.57
C ASP A 139 0.74 0.52 -15.86
N ILE A 140 -0.38 -0.04 -15.43
CA ILE A 140 -0.64 -1.49 -15.47
C ILE A 140 -0.70 -2.04 -16.89
N ASP A 141 -1.22 -1.29 -17.87
CA ASP A 141 -1.30 -1.77 -19.25
C ASP A 141 0.08 -1.97 -19.87
N HIS A 142 0.98 -1.02 -19.65
CA HIS A 142 2.35 -1.11 -20.15
C HIS A 142 3.11 -2.24 -19.43
N ILE A 143 2.96 -2.32 -18.10
CA ILE A 143 3.56 -3.40 -17.29
C ILE A 143 3.04 -4.76 -17.75
N GLN A 144 1.72 -4.91 -17.98
CA GLN A 144 1.13 -6.17 -18.44
C GLN A 144 1.59 -6.56 -19.85
N THR A 145 1.80 -5.56 -20.72
CA THR A 145 2.34 -5.80 -22.06
C THR A 145 3.75 -6.41 -22.00
N ILE A 146 4.63 -5.85 -21.15
CA ILE A 146 5.97 -6.38 -20.91
C ILE A 146 5.90 -7.78 -20.26
N ALA A 147 5.06 -7.94 -19.24
CA ALA A 147 4.90 -9.22 -18.56
C ALA A 147 4.45 -10.33 -19.52
N ASN A 148 3.48 -10.06 -20.38
CA ASN A 148 3.02 -11.01 -21.39
C ASN A 148 4.12 -11.37 -22.40
N LYS A 149 4.89 -10.37 -22.89
CA LYS A 149 5.99 -10.56 -23.84
C LYS A 149 7.07 -11.49 -23.29
N HIS A 150 7.38 -11.38 -22.01
CA HIS A 150 8.45 -12.12 -21.35
C HIS A 150 7.94 -13.27 -20.45
N ASN A 151 6.64 -13.60 -20.50
CA ASN A 151 6.01 -14.63 -19.68
C ASN A 151 6.26 -14.44 -18.17
N LEU A 152 6.18 -13.19 -17.69
CA LEU A 152 6.36 -12.80 -16.29
C LEU A 152 5.02 -12.72 -15.59
N LYS A 153 5.05 -12.81 -14.24
CA LYS A 153 3.90 -12.57 -13.38
C LYS A 153 3.88 -11.12 -12.92
N VAL A 154 2.67 -10.63 -12.58
CA VAL A 154 2.49 -9.27 -12.04
C VAL A 154 1.87 -9.36 -10.65
N ILE A 155 2.61 -8.84 -9.65
CA ILE A 155 2.16 -8.73 -8.26
C ILE A 155 1.97 -7.24 -7.95
N ILE A 156 0.75 -6.82 -7.66
CA ILE A 156 0.48 -5.42 -7.29
C ILE A 156 0.69 -5.23 -5.78
N ASP A 157 1.67 -4.44 -5.40
CA ASP A 157 1.76 -3.94 -4.03
C ASP A 157 0.80 -2.75 -3.86
N GLY A 158 -0.42 -3.06 -3.46
CA GLY A 158 -1.51 -2.12 -3.21
C GLY A 158 -1.63 -1.69 -1.75
N ALA A 159 -0.55 -1.80 -0.95
CA ALA A 159 -0.57 -1.48 0.48
C ALA A 159 -0.96 -0.03 0.81
N GLN A 160 -0.95 0.88 -0.17
CA GLN A 160 -1.30 2.29 0.00
C GLN A 160 -2.52 2.72 -0.83
N SER A 161 -3.08 1.83 -1.65
CA SER A 161 -4.02 2.18 -2.72
C SER A 161 -5.37 1.46 -2.65
N PHE A 162 -5.64 0.69 -1.59
CA PHE A 162 -6.91 -0.01 -1.46
C PHE A 162 -8.10 0.92 -1.66
N GLY A 163 -8.97 0.60 -2.63
CA GLY A 163 -10.11 1.42 -3.04
C GLY A 163 -9.84 2.38 -4.21
N SER A 164 -8.60 2.50 -4.69
CA SER A 164 -8.31 3.19 -5.94
C SER A 164 -8.71 2.36 -7.16
N THR A 165 -8.75 2.99 -8.33
CA THR A 165 -9.14 2.35 -9.58
C THR A 165 -8.20 2.65 -10.73
N TYR A 166 -8.09 1.70 -11.66
CA TYR A 166 -7.47 1.82 -12.97
C TYR A 166 -8.46 1.32 -14.04
N LYS A 167 -8.90 2.18 -14.96
CA LYS A 167 -9.90 1.85 -15.99
C LYS A 167 -11.13 1.13 -15.41
N ASN A 168 -11.70 1.70 -14.34
CA ASN A 168 -12.88 1.18 -13.61
C ASN A 168 -12.69 -0.17 -12.89
N LYS A 169 -11.50 -0.77 -12.90
CA LYS A 169 -11.17 -1.91 -12.02
C LYS A 169 -10.50 -1.40 -10.76
N THR A 170 -10.81 -1.99 -9.62
CA THR A 170 -10.11 -1.68 -8.37
C THR A 170 -8.64 -2.11 -8.44
N ASP A 171 -7.77 -1.43 -7.73
CA ASP A 171 -6.34 -1.78 -7.66
C ASP A 171 -6.12 -3.23 -7.18
N SER A 172 -6.97 -3.70 -6.29
CA SER A 172 -6.98 -5.10 -5.82
C SER A 172 -7.37 -6.12 -6.90
N ASN A 173 -7.88 -5.68 -8.06
CA ASN A 173 -8.28 -6.53 -9.20
C ASN A 173 -7.38 -6.33 -10.43
N LEU A 174 -6.11 -6.03 -10.18
CA LEU A 174 -5.08 -5.85 -11.21
C LEU A 174 -3.97 -6.89 -11.03
N GLY A 175 -3.27 -7.20 -12.12
CA GLY A 175 -2.21 -8.22 -12.12
C GLY A 175 -2.71 -9.66 -11.91
N ASP A 176 -1.78 -10.58 -11.66
CA ASP A 176 -2.08 -11.99 -11.30
C ASP A 176 -2.49 -12.12 -9.83
N ILE A 177 -1.80 -11.37 -8.95
CA ILE A 177 -2.09 -11.22 -7.52
C ILE A 177 -1.93 -9.75 -7.15
N SER A 178 -2.87 -9.23 -6.35
CA SER A 178 -2.71 -7.94 -5.67
C SER A 178 -2.70 -8.14 -4.16
N ILE A 179 -2.02 -7.26 -3.44
CA ILE A 179 -2.05 -7.27 -1.96
C ILE A 179 -2.48 -5.92 -1.41
N THR A 180 -2.92 -5.93 -0.16
CA THR A 180 -3.09 -4.70 0.61
C THR A 180 -2.64 -4.86 2.05
N SER A 181 -2.41 -3.73 2.72
CA SER A 181 -2.14 -3.63 4.15
C SER A 181 -3.32 -2.97 4.85
N PHE A 182 -3.68 -3.51 6.00
CA PHE A 182 -4.65 -2.90 6.92
C PHE A 182 -3.96 -2.33 8.18
N PHE A 183 -2.68 -1.98 8.10
CA PHE A 183 -2.01 -1.23 9.17
C PHE A 183 -2.84 0.01 9.54
N PRO A 184 -2.92 0.43 10.81
CA PRO A 184 -3.89 1.42 11.29
C PRO A 184 -3.99 2.71 10.48
N SER A 185 -2.86 3.24 9.97
CA SER A 185 -2.82 4.49 9.20
C SER A 185 -3.14 4.33 7.70
N LYS A 186 -3.39 3.12 7.22
CA LYS A 186 -3.76 2.86 5.81
C LYS A 186 -5.18 3.37 5.52
N PRO A 187 -5.53 3.62 4.24
CA PRO A 187 -6.88 4.09 3.87
C PRO A 187 -8.00 3.30 4.54
N LEU A 188 -7.91 1.96 4.51
CA LEU A 188 -8.70 1.06 5.34
C LEU A 188 -7.75 0.35 6.31
N GLY A 189 -7.72 0.75 7.58
CA GLY A 189 -6.83 0.18 8.59
C GLY A 189 -7.61 -0.48 9.74
N CYS A 190 -7.08 -1.58 10.29
CA CYS A 190 -7.56 -2.20 11.53
C CYS A 190 -6.91 -1.55 12.77
N TYR A 191 -7.05 -2.14 13.94
CA TYR A 191 -6.45 -1.65 15.19
C TYR A 191 -5.31 -2.55 15.67
N GLY A 192 -4.42 -2.84 14.75
CA GLY A 192 -3.25 -3.68 14.86
C GLY A 192 -2.73 -3.98 13.45
N ASP A 193 -2.03 -5.09 13.29
CA ASP A 193 -1.60 -5.54 11.97
C ASP A 193 -2.71 -6.30 11.24
N GLY A 194 -2.67 -6.20 9.90
CA GLY A 194 -3.57 -6.90 9.00
C GLY A 194 -3.19 -6.69 7.55
N GLY A 195 -3.61 -7.60 6.71
CA GLY A 195 -3.44 -7.52 5.27
C GLY A 195 -4.39 -8.46 4.53
N ALA A 196 -4.37 -8.39 3.22
CA ALA A 196 -5.10 -9.32 2.37
C ALA A 196 -4.40 -9.51 1.02
N VAL A 197 -4.59 -10.71 0.45
CA VAL A 197 -4.18 -11.09 -0.90
C VAL A 197 -5.43 -11.26 -1.75
N PHE A 198 -5.40 -10.73 -2.97
CA PHE A 198 -6.50 -10.76 -3.93
C PHE A 198 -6.06 -11.45 -5.22
N THR A 199 -6.90 -12.31 -5.76
CA THR A 199 -6.64 -12.97 -7.03
C THR A 199 -7.92 -13.52 -7.68
N ASN A 200 -7.91 -13.66 -9.01
CA ASN A 200 -8.94 -14.37 -9.74
C ASN A 200 -8.54 -15.81 -10.07
N ASN A 201 -7.33 -16.22 -9.70
CA ASN A 201 -6.81 -17.56 -9.97
C ASN A 201 -7.11 -18.51 -8.79
N ASN A 202 -7.94 -19.52 -9.03
CA ASN A 202 -8.33 -20.51 -8.01
C ASN A 202 -7.13 -21.26 -7.40
N ASN A 203 -6.11 -21.58 -8.21
CA ASN A 203 -4.95 -22.33 -7.74
C ASN A 203 -4.11 -21.49 -6.77
N TYR A 204 -3.91 -20.21 -7.09
CA TYR A 204 -3.23 -19.29 -6.17
C TYR A 204 -4.04 -19.11 -4.88
N ALA A 205 -5.34 -18.92 -4.99
CA ALA A 205 -6.20 -18.75 -3.82
C ALA A 205 -6.14 -19.96 -2.87
N GLU A 206 -6.27 -21.17 -3.39
CA GLU A 206 -6.18 -22.39 -2.58
C GLU A 206 -4.81 -22.57 -1.94
N LYS A 207 -3.75 -22.27 -2.69
CA LYS A 207 -2.39 -22.36 -2.16
C LYS A 207 -2.13 -21.33 -1.06
N ILE A 208 -2.57 -20.07 -1.23
CA ILE A 208 -2.45 -19.00 -0.22
C ILE A 208 -3.23 -19.37 1.05
N LYS A 209 -4.45 -19.89 0.94
CA LYS A 209 -5.23 -20.36 2.09
C LYS A 209 -4.47 -21.42 2.91
N MET A 210 -3.78 -22.34 2.25
CA MET A 210 -2.94 -23.34 2.93
C MET A 210 -1.68 -22.71 3.52
N LEU A 211 -0.96 -21.89 2.76
CA LEU A 211 0.30 -21.28 3.18
C LEU A 211 0.14 -20.43 4.44
N ARG A 212 -0.93 -19.64 4.57
CA ARG A 212 -1.19 -18.78 5.75
C ARG A 212 -1.48 -19.57 7.05
N VAL A 213 -1.71 -20.88 6.94
CA VAL A 213 -1.93 -21.80 8.08
C VAL A 213 -0.90 -22.92 8.08
N HIS A 214 0.38 -22.56 7.94
CA HIS A 214 1.54 -23.47 7.96
C HIS A 214 1.53 -24.51 6.80
N GLY A 215 0.98 -24.18 5.64
CA GLY A 215 0.89 -25.09 4.50
C GLY A 215 -0.10 -26.25 4.68
N GLN A 216 -1.00 -26.13 5.65
CA GLN A 216 -1.89 -27.22 6.08
C GLN A 216 -3.07 -27.37 5.14
N ASN A 217 -3.28 -28.57 4.60
CA ASN A 217 -4.47 -28.94 3.81
C ASN A 217 -5.52 -29.69 4.64
N LYS A 218 -5.11 -30.40 5.67
CA LYS A 218 -5.94 -31.05 6.68
C LYS A 218 -5.27 -30.88 8.05
N ARG A 219 -6.03 -30.99 9.13
CA ARG A 219 -5.48 -30.87 10.49
C ARG A 219 -4.27 -31.76 10.66
N ASN A 220 -3.12 -31.16 11.02
CA ASN A 220 -1.82 -31.81 11.21
C ASN A 220 -1.22 -32.47 9.95
N HIS A 221 -1.72 -32.11 8.73
CA HIS A 221 -1.14 -32.52 7.46
C HIS A 221 -0.70 -31.29 6.66
N HIS A 222 0.59 -31.13 6.46
CA HIS A 222 1.20 -29.97 5.83
C HIS A 222 1.67 -30.32 4.42
N LYS A 223 1.02 -29.76 3.41
CA LYS A 223 1.35 -29.97 1.99
C LYS A 223 2.51 -29.10 1.53
N TYR A 224 2.62 -27.91 2.12
CA TYR A 224 3.65 -26.93 1.80
C TYR A 224 4.37 -26.46 3.07
N ILE A 225 5.56 -25.90 2.90
CA ILE A 225 6.16 -25.05 3.93
C ILE A 225 5.39 -23.72 3.88
N GLY A 226 4.73 -23.37 4.95
CA GLY A 226 3.94 -22.16 5.09
C GLY A 226 4.32 -21.37 6.33
N MET A 227 3.44 -20.45 6.73
CA MET A 227 3.64 -19.56 7.86
C MET A 227 2.39 -19.41 8.71
N GLY A 228 2.53 -18.91 9.92
CA GLY A 228 1.43 -18.54 10.81
C GLY A 228 0.87 -17.16 10.47
N GLY A 229 0.39 -16.99 9.24
CA GLY A 229 0.02 -15.68 8.66
C GLY A 229 -1.48 -15.35 8.71
N ARG A 230 -2.21 -15.80 9.75
CA ARG A 230 -3.65 -15.55 9.89
C ARG A 230 -3.95 -14.15 10.40
N MET A 231 -5.05 -13.56 9.94
CA MET A 231 -5.62 -12.37 10.59
C MET A 231 -6.38 -12.77 11.86
N ASP A 232 -6.23 -11.99 12.92
CA ASP A 232 -7.01 -12.15 14.14
C ASP A 232 -8.48 -11.79 13.92
N THR A 233 -9.39 -12.57 14.52
CA THR A 233 -10.84 -12.35 14.38
C THR A 233 -11.27 -10.96 14.84
N ILE A 234 -10.63 -10.41 15.88
CA ILE A 234 -10.90 -9.05 16.37
C ILE A 234 -10.62 -8.02 15.28
N GLN A 235 -9.49 -8.12 14.58
CA GLN A 235 -9.14 -7.20 13.49
C GLN A 235 -10.13 -7.32 12.33
N ALA A 236 -10.54 -8.54 11.99
CA ALA A 236 -11.57 -8.77 10.98
C ALA A 236 -12.92 -8.14 11.36
N ALA A 237 -13.33 -8.21 12.62
CA ALA A 237 -14.55 -7.60 13.12
C ALA A 237 -14.52 -6.07 13.00
N ILE A 238 -13.40 -5.44 13.34
CA ILE A 238 -13.17 -4.00 13.20
C ILE A 238 -13.23 -3.59 11.72
N LEU A 239 -12.54 -4.31 10.84
CA LEU A 239 -12.54 -4.04 9.41
C LEU A 239 -13.92 -4.19 8.78
N LEU A 240 -14.73 -5.16 9.19
CA LEU A 240 -16.12 -5.30 8.75
C LEU A 240 -16.97 -4.06 9.05
N VAL A 241 -16.76 -3.43 10.20
CA VAL A 241 -17.42 -2.17 10.54
C VAL A 241 -16.91 -1.05 9.65
N LYS A 242 -15.58 -0.86 9.59
CA LYS A 242 -14.97 0.25 8.86
C LYS A 242 -15.20 0.18 7.35
N LEU A 243 -15.23 -1.01 6.76
CA LEU A 243 -15.49 -1.21 5.34
C LEU A 243 -16.86 -0.66 4.90
N LYS A 244 -17.87 -0.65 5.78
CA LYS A 244 -19.18 -0.05 5.48
C LYS A 244 -19.13 1.45 5.26
N TYR A 245 -18.21 2.14 5.93
CA TYR A 245 -18.04 3.58 5.85
C TYR A 245 -16.95 3.99 4.86
N PHE A 246 -16.13 3.05 4.46
CA PHE A 246 -14.95 3.29 3.62
C PHE A 246 -15.24 3.99 2.28
N PRO A 247 -16.31 3.68 1.53
CA PRO A 247 -16.63 4.41 0.30
C PRO A 247 -16.83 5.91 0.53
N LYS A 248 -17.46 6.30 1.65
CA LYS A 248 -17.62 7.70 2.03
C LYS A 248 -16.29 8.34 2.44
N GLU A 249 -15.45 7.60 3.15
CA GLU A 249 -14.11 8.09 3.51
C GLU A 249 -13.23 8.33 2.28
N LEU A 250 -13.31 7.49 1.24
CA LEU A 250 -12.61 7.71 -0.04
C LEU A 250 -13.06 9.01 -0.73
N ILE A 251 -14.37 9.27 -0.73
CA ILE A 251 -14.91 10.53 -1.28
C ILE A 251 -14.37 11.73 -0.48
N ASN A 252 -14.39 11.65 0.84
CA ASN A 252 -13.90 12.73 1.71
C ASN A 252 -12.39 12.95 1.52
N ARG A 253 -11.58 11.88 1.41
CA ARG A 253 -10.14 11.99 1.10
C ARG A 253 -9.90 12.71 -0.23
N LYS A 254 -10.72 12.41 -1.24
CA LYS A 254 -10.65 13.13 -2.52
C LYS A 254 -10.93 14.63 -2.34
N ILE A 255 -11.97 14.99 -1.59
CA ILE A 255 -12.30 16.40 -1.30
C ILE A 255 -11.11 17.10 -0.62
N VAL A 256 -10.49 16.46 0.37
CA VAL A 256 -9.30 17.00 1.04
C VAL A 256 -8.15 17.21 0.05
N ALA A 257 -7.89 16.22 -0.79
CA ALA A 257 -6.82 16.28 -1.79
C ALA A 257 -7.07 17.39 -2.84
N ASP A 258 -8.29 17.48 -3.34
CA ASP A 258 -8.68 18.52 -4.31
C ASP A 258 -8.49 19.94 -3.71
N HIS A 259 -8.82 20.10 -2.42
CA HIS A 259 -8.66 21.39 -1.73
C HIS A 259 -7.17 21.73 -1.53
N TYR A 260 -6.33 20.80 -1.12
CA TYR A 260 -4.88 21.01 -1.05
C TYR A 260 -4.32 21.37 -2.43
N THR A 261 -4.69 20.62 -3.48
CA THR A 261 -4.23 20.87 -4.84
C THR A 261 -4.62 22.27 -5.32
N SER A 262 -5.88 22.68 -5.11
CA SER A 262 -6.37 24.02 -5.44
C SER A 262 -5.60 25.12 -4.72
N GLY A 263 -5.16 24.86 -3.47
CA GLY A 263 -4.45 25.86 -2.69
C GLY A 263 -2.93 25.91 -2.92
N LEU A 264 -2.31 24.86 -3.50
CA LEU A 264 -0.86 24.71 -3.53
C LEU A 264 -0.25 24.55 -4.93
N SER A 265 -1.05 24.24 -5.96
CA SER A 265 -0.53 23.91 -7.30
C SER A 265 0.13 25.09 -8.03
N ASP A 266 -0.07 26.30 -7.58
CA ASP A 266 0.57 27.52 -8.09
C ASP A 266 1.98 27.76 -7.55
N ILE A 267 2.38 27.08 -6.46
CA ILE A 267 3.63 27.33 -5.75
C ILE A 267 4.53 26.09 -5.59
N LEU A 268 3.98 24.89 -5.78
CA LEU A 268 4.75 23.63 -5.65
C LEU A 268 4.16 22.51 -6.50
N GLN A 269 4.94 21.44 -6.68
CA GLN A 269 4.48 20.26 -7.38
C GLN A 269 3.55 19.45 -6.47
N THR A 270 2.25 19.47 -6.80
CA THR A 270 1.22 18.65 -6.15
C THR A 270 1.10 17.28 -6.82
N PRO A 271 0.46 16.27 -6.15
CA PRO A 271 0.23 14.96 -6.76
C PRO A 271 -0.52 15.04 -8.09
N THR A 272 -0.04 14.30 -9.08
CA THR A 272 -0.66 14.19 -10.41
C THR A 272 -1.47 12.91 -10.50
N ILE A 273 -2.77 13.01 -10.80
CA ILE A 273 -3.60 11.84 -11.10
C ILE A 273 -3.67 11.66 -12.61
N LYS A 274 -3.14 10.53 -13.09
CA LYS A 274 -3.11 10.20 -14.53
C LYS A 274 -4.52 9.85 -15.04
N PRO A 275 -4.79 10.02 -16.34
CA PRO A 275 -6.09 9.66 -16.93
C PRO A 275 -6.48 8.21 -16.63
N ASN A 276 -7.79 7.97 -16.47
CA ASN A 276 -8.37 6.67 -16.18
C ASN A 276 -7.93 6.03 -14.84
N LYS A 277 -7.37 6.82 -13.91
CA LYS A 277 -6.98 6.40 -12.57
C LYS A 277 -7.72 7.21 -11.51
N SER A 278 -7.91 6.60 -10.35
CA SER A 278 -8.24 7.32 -9.12
C SER A 278 -7.16 7.06 -8.07
N SER A 279 -7.16 7.84 -7.00
CA SER A 279 -6.30 7.62 -5.85
C SER A 279 -7.13 7.33 -4.61
N ALA A 280 -6.67 6.39 -3.79
CA ALA A 280 -7.19 6.18 -2.44
C ALA A 280 -6.68 7.23 -1.44
N TRP A 281 -5.76 8.08 -1.90
CA TRP A 281 -5.15 9.14 -1.08
C TRP A 281 -4.62 8.60 0.25
N GLY A 282 -3.82 7.55 0.15
CA GLY A 282 -3.12 6.99 1.32
C GLY A 282 -2.22 8.06 1.97
N GLN A 283 -1.55 8.85 1.14
CA GLN A 283 -0.80 10.07 1.48
C GLN A 283 -1.12 11.17 0.47
N TYR A 284 -1.00 12.42 0.91
CA TYR A 284 -0.95 13.58 0.04
C TYR A 284 0.49 14.12 0.09
N THR A 285 1.28 13.76 -0.91
CA THR A 285 2.73 14.00 -0.95
C THR A 285 3.06 15.04 -1.99
N VAL A 286 3.69 16.11 -1.56
CA VAL A 286 4.15 17.22 -2.42
C VAL A 286 5.67 17.23 -2.51
N ARG A 287 6.22 17.91 -3.53
CA ARG A 287 7.66 18.16 -3.65
C ARG A 287 7.96 19.60 -3.30
N VAL A 288 8.97 19.80 -2.46
CA VAL A 288 9.41 21.11 -2.01
C VAL A 288 10.95 21.16 -1.98
N ASN A 289 11.50 22.29 -2.35
CA ASN A 289 12.91 22.56 -2.11
C ASN A 289 13.12 22.80 -0.61
N ASN A 290 14.31 22.47 -0.10
CA ASN A 290 14.65 22.64 1.31
C ASN A 290 13.64 21.99 2.30
N ARG A 291 13.20 20.76 1.95
CA ARG A 291 12.16 19.97 2.62
C ARG A 291 12.30 19.94 4.14
N ASP A 292 13.51 19.71 4.67
CA ASP A 292 13.72 19.53 6.11
C ASP A 292 13.45 20.84 6.89
N ASN A 293 13.81 22.00 6.30
CA ASN A 293 13.47 23.28 6.89
C ASN A 293 11.95 23.51 6.92
N ILE A 294 11.27 23.26 5.81
CA ILE A 294 9.80 23.38 5.72
C ILE A 294 9.12 22.45 6.72
N GLN A 295 9.60 21.21 6.84
CA GLN A 295 9.07 20.27 7.83
C GLN A 295 9.21 20.80 9.27
N ASN A 296 10.37 21.36 9.61
CA ASN A 296 10.61 21.93 10.92
C ASN A 296 9.71 23.15 11.20
N GLU A 297 9.53 24.05 10.23
CA GLU A 297 8.66 25.20 10.38
C GLU A 297 7.19 24.80 10.55
N LEU A 298 6.70 23.85 9.76
CA LEU A 298 5.35 23.30 9.90
C LEU A 298 5.14 22.64 11.28
N LYS A 299 6.14 21.90 11.76
CA LYS A 299 6.11 21.31 13.11
C LYS A 299 5.99 22.37 14.20
N LYS A 300 6.71 23.51 14.13
CA LYS A 300 6.59 24.63 15.07
C LYS A 300 5.17 25.23 15.06
N LYS A 301 4.45 25.13 13.95
CA LYS A 301 3.06 25.59 13.80
C LYS A 301 2.02 24.54 14.20
N GLY A 302 2.45 23.38 14.74
CA GLY A 302 1.56 22.28 15.15
C GLY A 302 0.99 21.49 13.97
N ILE A 303 1.63 21.52 12.80
CA ILE A 303 1.23 20.77 11.61
C ILE A 303 2.13 19.53 11.51
N PRO A 304 1.61 18.33 11.78
CA PRO A 304 2.36 17.09 11.63
C PRO A 304 2.56 16.76 10.14
N THR A 305 3.77 16.40 9.77
CA THR A 305 4.12 15.97 8.41
C THR A 305 5.01 14.73 8.48
N SER A 306 5.08 14.00 7.36
CA SER A 306 5.92 12.80 7.27
C SER A 306 6.72 12.81 5.97
N VAL A 307 7.84 12.08 5.97
CA VAL A 307 8.68 11.90 4.78
C VAL A 307 8.64 10.42 4.38
N PHE A 308 8.08 10.15 3.23
CA PHE A 308 7.99 8.83 2.61
C PHE A 308 8.62 8.90 1.21
N TYR A 309 9.94 8.57 1.04
CA TYR A 309 10.88 8.04 2.05
C TYR A 309 12.16 8.88 2.04
N PRO A 310 12.89 8.99 3.17
CA PRO A 310 14.07 9.87 3.23
C PRO A 310 15.31 9.26 2.56
N VAL A 311 15.35 7.94 2.36
CA VAL A 311 16.46 7.20 1.73
C VAL A 311 15.90 6.16 0.79
N SER A 312 16.39 6.15 -0.45
CA SER A 312 16.03 5.14 -1.45
C SER A 312 16.56 3.75 -1.07
N LEU A 313 15.78 2.69 -1.31
CA LEU A 313 16.11 1.34 -0.81
C LEU A 313 17.46 0.82 -1.31
N HIS A 314 17.88 1.16 -2.52
CA HIS A 314 19.16 0.72 -3.06
C HIS A 314 20.37 1.30 -2.30
N LEU A 315 20.19 2.36 -1.51
CA LEU A 315 21.20 2.99 -0.65
C LEU A 315 21.11 2.53 0.81
N GLN A 316 20.13 1.71 1.17
CA GLN A 316 19.99 1.15 2.52
C GLN A 316 21.05 0.06 2.76
N GLU A 317 21.60 0.01 3.97
CA GLU A 317 22.65 -0.95 4.35
C GLU A 317 22.24 -2.42 4.07
N CYS A 318 20.99 -2.77 4.33
CA CYS A 318 20.47 -4.11 4.13
C CYS A 318 20.43 -4.55 2.64
N PHE A 319 20.56 -3.63 1.69
CA PHE A 319 20.58 -3.92 0.25
C PHE A 319 21.93 -3.66 -0.43
N GLN A 320 22.99 -3.34 0.33
CA GLN A 320 24.34 -3.12 -0.23
C GLN A 320 24.88 -4.31 -1.02
N TYR A 321 24.45 -5.54 -0.70
CA TYR A 321 24.83 -6.75 -1.44
C TYR A 321 24.34 -6.76 -2.89
N LEU A 322 23.40 -5.89 -3.26
CA LEU A 322 22.93 -5.73 -4.64
C LEU A 322 23.91 -4.94 -5.51
N ASN A 323 24.90 -4.26 -4.89
CA ASN A 323 25.97 -3.46 -5.52
C ASN A 323 25.48 -2.22 -6.30
N TYR A 324 24.30 -1.72 -6.02
CA TYR A 324 23.85 -0.43 -6.54
C TYR A 324 24.59 0.73 -5.84
N LYS A 325 24.66 1.87 -6.52
CA LYS A 325 25.39 3.06 -6.05
C LYS A 325 24.50 4.29 -6.15
N GLN A 326 24.91 5.33 -5.45
CA GLN A 326 24.34 6.66 -5.64
C GLN A 326 24.46 7.10 -7.10
N GLY A 327 23.37 7.60 -7.67
CA GLY A 327 23.23 7.99 -9.06
C GLY A 327 22.60 6.93 -9.96
N ASP A 328 22.44 5.68 -9.52
CA ASP A 328 21.83 4.62 -10.34
C ASP A 328 20.32 4.85 -10.53
N PHE A 329 19.64 5.52 -9.57
CA PHE A 329 18.21 5.83 -9.63
C PHE A 329 17.95 7.31 -9.29
N PRO A 330 18.34 8.23 -10.21
CA PRO A 330 18.40 9.66 -9.92
C PRO A 330 17.04 10.28 -9.58
N ILE A 331 15.92 9.76 -10.14
CA ILE A 331 14.59 10.30 -9.85
C ILE A 331 14.15 9.90 -8.45
N SER A 332 14.39 8.66 -8.05
CA SER A 332 14.14 8.15 -6.68
C SER A 332 14.98 8.89 -5.65
N GLU A 333 16.27 9.08 -5.91
CA GLU A 333 17.19 9.81 -5.03
C GLU A 333 16.77 11.27 -4.86
N LYS A 334 16.39 11.94 -5.96
CA LYS A 334 15.87 13.30 -5.92
C LYS A 334 14.57 13.37 -5.12
N ALA A 335 13.64 12.42 -5.32
CA ALA A 335 12.40 12.34 -4.56
C ALA A 335 12.66 12.22 -3.05
N CYS A 336 13.63 11.42 -2.61
CA CYS A 336 14.01 11.28 -1.20
C CYS A 336 14.36 12.62 -0.52
N ASN A 337 14.92 13.56 -1.28
CA ASN A 337 15.32 14.86 -0.77
C ASN A 337 14.18 15.90 -0.78
N GLU A 338 13.16 15.71 -1.63
CA GLU A 338 12.17 16.75 -1.92
C GLU A 338 10.77 16.46 -1.37
N VAL A 339 10.41 15.18 -1.14
CA VAL A 339 9.04 14.83 -0.77
C VAL A 339 8.71 15.13 0.69
N ILE A 340 7.49 15.64 0.90
CA ILE A 340 6.86 15.79 2.20
C ILE A 340 5.38 15.47 2.09
N SER A 341 4.88 14.65 3.01
CA SER A 341 3.46 14.26 3.05
C SER A 341 2.74 15.11 4.09
N LEU A 342 1.66 15.75 3.66
CA LEU A 342 0.80 16.60 4.48
C LEU A 342 -0.21 15.75 5.27
N PRO A 343 -0.84 16.29 6.33
CA PRO A 343 -1.93 15.61 7.02
C PRO A 343 -2.99 15.14 6.02
N MET A 344 -3.34 13.85 6.06
CA MET A 344 -4.27 13.27 5.10
C MET A 344 -5.19 12.24 5.75
N ASN A 345 -6.42 12.63 5.98
CA ASN A 345 -7.49 11.77 6.48
C ASN A 345 -8.87 12.27 6.04
N ALA A 346 -9.89 11.43 6.15
CA ALA A 346 -11.25 11.72 5.69
C ALA A 346 -12.03 12.72 6.55
N PHE A 347 -11.43 13.21 7.65
CA PHE A 347 -12.09 14.03 8.67
C PHE A 347 -11.50 15.44 8.80
N LEU A 348 -10.55 15.81 7.95
CA LEU A 348 -10.00 17.17 7.92
C LEU A 348 -11.08 18.17 7.52
N THR A 349 -11.19 19.24 8.31
CA THR A 349 -12.11 20.36 8.01
C THR A 349 -11.48 21.34 7.00
N TYR A 350 -12.32 22.12 6.33
CA TYR A 350 -11.85 23.20 5.43
C TYR A 350 -10.90 24.16 6.14
N ASP A 351 -11.20 24.54 7.40
CA ASP A 351 -10.34 25.45 8.17
C ASP A 351 -8.97 24.85 8.47
N GLN A 352 -8.92 23.54 8.78
CA GLN A 352 -7.65 22.84 8.99
C GLN A 352 -6.82 22.78 7.70
N ILE A 353 -7.44 22.49 6.56
CA ILE A 353 -6.78 22.45 5.26
C ILE A 353 -6.26 23.86 4.89
N ASN A 354 -7.09 24.88 5.02
CA ASN A 354 -6.71 26.29 4.75
C ASN A 354 -5.55 26.74 5.65
N TYR A 355 -5.54 26.32 6.91
CA TYR A 355 -4.44 26.60 7.82
C TYR A 355 -3.14 25.96 7.34
N VAL A 356 -3.15 24.68 6.97
CA VAL A 356 -1.97 23.99 6.41
C VAL A 356 -1.48 24.69 5.15
N VAL A 357 -2.37 25.00 4.21
CA VAL A 357 -2.05 25.72 2.96
C VAL A 357 -1.40 27.08 3.26
N SER A 358 -2.01 27.88 4.16
CA SER A 358 -1.46 29.20 4.50
C SER A 358 -0.06 29.10 5.08
N LYS A 359 0.20 28.11 5.95
CA LYS A 359 1.53 27.95 6.58
C LYS A 359 2.58 27.42 5.58
N ILE A 360 2.20 26.63 4.60
CA ILE A 360 3.09 26.22 3.51
C ILE A 360 3.45 27.46 2.66
N LYS A 361 2.47 28.29 2.29
CA LYS A 361 2.70 29.53 1.50
C LYS A 361 3.64 30.50 2.19
N GLU A 362 3.53 30.64 3.53
CA GLU A 362 4.40 31.52 4.33
C GLU A 362 5.89 31.09 4.29
N HIS A 363 6.22 29.84 3.96
CA HIS A 363 7.58 29.33 4.03
C HIS A 363 8.19 28.94 2.67
N ILE A 364 7.42 28.99 1.60
CA ILE A 364 7.87 28.68 0.22
C ILE A 364 8.10 29.96 -0.61
N SER A 365 7.52 31.10 -0.20
CA SER A 365 7.68 32.41 -0.84
C SER A 365 9.07 33.03 -0.68
#